data_a39790cc45467c51952688cf6487a514
#
_entry.id   a39790cc45467c51952688cf6487a514
#
_cell.length_a   1.000
_cell.length_b   1.000
_cell.length_c   1.000
_cell.angle_alpha   90.00
_cell.angle_beta   90.00
_cell.angle_gamma   90.00
#
_symmetry.space_group_name_H-M   'P 1'
#
loop_
_entity.id
_entity.type
_entity.pdbx_description
1 polymer ?
#
loop_
_entity_poly.entity_id
_entity_poly.type
_entity_poly.pdbx_seq_one_letter_code
_entity_poly.pdbx_strand_id
1 'polypeptide(L)'
;MIAKGMGSEQKEIYKWLNELLNKQIIAIESKKDSAGKMVDYYEFSGIYERLEVCLRQKNQQEEKQSYDSKVRSLYQMFESEFGRPLSAIEYQRISQWLEEDKYQPDLIQFALREAVLNQAYSLNYIDRILLSWERKNITSKEQVEEEQKRRKKQFMQKENLEQTNGPVPKIPMHNWLEGE
;
A
#
# COMPACT_ATOMS: atom_id res chain seq x y z
N MET A 1 -6.76 19.60 -48.50
CA MET A 1 -6.05 20.55 -47.63
C MET A 1 -5.03 19.85 -46.69
N ILE A 2 -5.35 18.73 -46.08
CA ILE A 2 -4.47 18.01 -45.09
C ILE A 2 -3.12 17.60 -45.70
N ALA A 3 -3.10 17.02 -46.92
CA ALA A 3 -1.89 16.60 -47.63
C ALA A 3 -0.88 17.73 -47.83
N LYS A 4 -1.38 18.92 -48.11
CA LYS A 4 -0.55 20.11 -48.35
C LYS A 4 0.09 20.64 -47.05
N GLY A 5 -0.60 20.48 -45.92
CA GLY A 5 -0.09 20.88 -44.59
C GLY A 5 0.92 19.88 -43.99
N MET A 6 0.85 18.61 -44.39
CA MET A 6 1.73 17.55 -43.90
C MET A 6 2.91 17.26 -44.84
N GLY A 7 2.99 17.87 -46.00
CA GLY A 7 4.07 17.64 -46.97
C GLY A 7 4.10 16.21 -47.55
N SER A 8 3.00 15.47 -47.44
CA SER A 8 2.90 14.05 -47.81
C SER A 8 2.00 13.90 -49.04
N GLU A 9 2.19 12.81 -49.78
CA GLU A 9 1.31 12.52 -50.94
C GLU A 9 -0.10 12.17 -50.48
N GLN A 10 -1.10 12.61 -51.24
CA GLN A 10 -2.51 12.38 -50.95
C GLN A 10 -2.84 10.88 -50.73
N LYS A 11 -2.17 10.02 -51.49
CA LYS A 11 -2.32 8.57 -51.43
C LYS A 11 -1.88 7.96 -50.09
N GLU A 12 -0.83 8.49 -49.51
CA GLU A 12 -0.32 8.07 -48.19
C GLU A 12 -1.26 8.48 -47.06
N ILE A 13 -1.83 9.69 -47.16
CA ILE A 13 -2.80 10.17 -46.16
C ILE A 13 -4.05 9.30 -46.13
N TYR A 14 -4.56 8.92 -47.31
CA TYR A 14 -5.70 8.00 -47.36
C TYR A 14 -5.38 6.63 -46.77
N LYS A 15 -4.17 6.13 -46.97
CA LYS A 15 -3.73 4.89 -46.33
C LYS A 15 -3.73 5.00 -44.81
N TRP A 16 -3.15 6.04 -44.24
CA TRP A 16 -3.11 6.28 -42.78
C TRP A 16 -4.51 6.50 -42.20
N LEU A 17 -5.38 7.27 -42.88
CA LEU A 17 -6.77 7.45 -42.46
C LEU A 17 -7.52 6.11 -42.41
N ASN A 18 -7.36 5.27 -43.43
CA ASN A 18 -7.96 3.94 -43.44
C ASN A 18 -7.42 3.03 -42.33
N GLU A 19 -6.13 3.10 -42.04
CA GLU A 19 -5.56 2.38 -40.90
C GLU A 19 -6.14 2.84 -39.56
N LEU A 20 -6.31 4.14 -39.39
CA LEU A 20 -6.91 4.71 -38.16
C LEU A 20 -8.39 4.34 -38.04
N LEU A 21 -9.14 4.32 -39.14
CA LEU A 21 -10.53 3.87 -39.19
C LEU A 21 -10.64 2.38 -38.87
N ASN A 22 -9.79 1.53 -39.48
CA ASN A 22 -9.78 0.08 -39.23
C ASN A 22 -9.42 -0.24 -37.77
N LYS A 23 -8.55 0.55 -37.17
CA LYS A 23 -8.20 0.45 -35.76
C LYS A 23 -9.26 1.08 -34.84
N GLN A 24 -10.33 1.64 -35.39
CA GLN A 24 -11.38 2.35 -34.65
C GLN A 24 -10.84 3.48 -33.75
N ILE A 25 -9.75 4.12 -34.18
CA ILE A 25 -9.17 5.28 -33.48
C ILE A 25 -9.93 6.55 -33.85
N ILE A 26 -10.38 6.61 -35.09
CA ILE A 26 -11.23 7.68 -35.61
C ILE A 26 -12.50 7.09 -36.23
N ALA A 27 -13.58 7.85 -36.23
CA ALA A 27 -14.82 7.54 -36.93
C ALA A 27 -15.12 8.61 -37.98
N ILE A 28 -15.92 8.26 -38.97
CA ILE A 28 -16.43 9.23 -39.95
C ILE A 28 -17.91 9.46 -39.66
N GLU A 29 -18.28 10.69 -39.46
CA GLU A 29 -19.65 11.12 -39.30
C GLU A 29 -20.01 12.04 -40.47
N SER A 30 -20.97 11.62 -41.33
CA SER A 30 -21.43 12.41 -42.46
C SER A 30 -22.62 13.27 -42.06
N LYS A 31 -22.46 14.59 -42.11
CA LYS A 31 -23.50 15.57 -41.79
C LYS A 31 -23.79 16.44 -43.01
N LYS A 32 -25.04 16.93 -43.16
CA LYS A 32 -25.40 17.95 -44.15
C LYS A 32 -24.94 19.31 -43.64
N ASP A 33 -24.22 20.04 -44.50
CA ASP A 33 -23.89 21.43 -44.23
C ASP A 33 -25.11 22.37 -44.41
N SER A 34 -24.94 23.65 -44.12
CA SER A 34 -25.98 24.68 -44.26
C SER A 34 -26.47 24.84 -45.70
N ALA A 35 -25.74 24.36 -46.72
CA ALA A 35 -26.10 24.35 -48.13
C ALA A 35 -26.73 23.03 -48.58
N GLY A 36 -26.99 22.07 -47.67
CA GLY A 36 -27.58 20.77 -47.95
C GLY A 36 -26.61 19.74 -48.53
N LYS A 37 -25.32 20.03 -48.61
CA LYS A 37 -24.29 19.14 -49.12
C LYS A 37 -23.79 18.21 -48.01
N MET A 38 -23.60 16.94 -48.33
CA MET A 38 -22.98 15.97 -47.39
C MET A 38 -21.50 16.29 -47.21
N VAL A 39 -21.09 16.41 -45.95
CA VAL A 39 -19.69 16.64 -45.56
C VAL A 39 -19.33 15.61 -44.51
N ASP A 40 -18.17 14.97 -44.69
CA ASP A 40 -17.65 14.00 -43.77
C ASP A 40 -16.78 14.68 -42.71
N TYR A 41 -17.08 14.39 -41.46
CA TYR A 41 -16.33 14.84 -40.31
C TYR A 41 -15.60 13.65 -39.68
N TYR A 42 -14.34 13.84 -39.29
CA TYR A 42 -13.59 12.85 -38.55
C TYR A 42 -13.80 13.07 -37.05
N GLU A 43 -14.31 12.07 -36.38
CA GLU A 43 -14.55 12.10 -34.95
C GLU A 43 -13.44 11.33 -34.22
N PHE A 44 -12.94 11.91 -33.12
CA PHE A 44 -11.82 11.39 -32.33
C PHE A 44 -12.25 10.91 -30.94
N SER A 45 -13.54 10.85 -30.65
CA SER A 45 -14.05 10.41 -29.31
C SER A 45 -13.55 9.03 -28.93
N GLY A 46 -13.53 8.09 -29.87
CA GLY A 46 -13.06 6.71 -29.61
C GLY A 46 -11.60 6.58 -29.14
N ILE A 47 -10.74 7.55 -29.48
CA ILE A 47 -9.35 7.54 -29.01
C ILE A 47 -9.28 7.84 -27.50
N TYR A 48 -10.11 8.76 -27.01
CA TYR A 48 -10.12 9.14 -25.59
C TYR A 48 -10.61 7.99 -24.72
N GLU A 49 -11.65 7.29 -25.12
CA GLU A 49 -12.17 6.12 -24.41
C GLU A 49 -11.12 5.00 -24.32
N ARG A 50 -10.43 4.71 -25.42
CA ARG A 50 -9.36 3.70 -25.45
C ARG A 50 -8.16 4.10 -24.60
N LEU A 51 -7.79 5.38 -24.64
CA LEU A 51 -6.69 5.91 -23.84
C LEU A 51 -7.02 5.79 -22.36
N GLU A 52 -8.25 6.10 -21.97
CA GLU A 52 -8.71 5.95 -20.58
C GLU A 52 -8.64 4.50 -20.11
N VAL A 53 -9.14 3.55 -20.93
CA VAL A 53 -9.06 2.11 -20.61
C VAL A 53 -7.61 1.65 -20.50
N CYS A 54 -6.74 2.07 -21.43
CA CYS A 54 -5.33 1.71 -21.43
C CYS A 54 -4.60 2.26 -20.20
N LEU A 55 -4.85 3.52 -19.84
CA LEU A 55 -4.28 4.14 -18.64
C LEU A 55 -4.76 3.48 -17.36
N ARG A 56 -6.05 3.16 -17.26
CA ARG A 56 -6.59 2.41 -16.10
C ARG A 56 -5.93 1.04 -15.95
N GLN A 57 -5.80 0.30 -17.04
CA GLN A 57 -5.13 -1.02 -17.03
C GLN A 57 -3.66 -0.91 -16.62
N LYS A 58 -2.94 0.07 -17.15
CA LYS A 58 -1.55 0.33 -16.80
C LYS A 58 -1.39 0.66 -15.32
N ASN A 59 -2.20 1.58 -14.81
CA ASN A 59 -2.17 1.96 -13.40
C ASN A 59 -2.46 0.75 -12.48
N GLN A 60 -3.48 -0.06 -12.81
CA GLN A 60 -3.79 -1.27 -12.05
C GLN A 60 -2.64 -2.30 -12.06
N GLN A 61 -1.94 -2.45 -13.19
CA GLN A 61 -0.78 -3.32 -13.27
C GLN A 61 0.40 -2.81 -12.44
N GLU A 62 0.67 -1.51 -12.48
CA GLU A 62 1.72 -0.87 -11.68
C GLU A 62 1.42 -0.98 -10.18
N GLU A 63 0.18 -0.73 -9.75
CA GLU A 63 -0.25 -0.91 -8.36
C GLU A 63 -0.10 -2.35 -7.90
N LYS A 64 -0.52 -3.32 -8.71
CA LYS A 64 -0.38 -4.74 -8.39
C LYS A 64 1.09 -5.15 -8.28
N GLN A 65 1.94 -4.75 -9.23
CA GLN A 65 3.38 -5.04 -9.17
C GLN A 65 4.04 -4.41 -7.94
N SER A 66 3.65 -3.18 -7.59
CA SER A 66 4.12 -2.50 -6.39
C SER A 66 3.70 -3.25 -5.13
N TYR A 67 2.44 -3.69 -5.04
CA TYR A 67 1.93 -4.47 -3.92
C TYR A 67 2.67 -5.81 -3.79
N ASP A 68 2.81 -6.57 -4.89
CA ASP A 68 3.51 -7.86 -4.89
C ASP A 68 4.99 -7.71 -4.46
N SER A 69 5.64 -6.63 -4.86
CA SER A 69 7.02 -6.33 -4.43
C SER A 69 7.11 -6.02 -2.93
N LYS A 70 6.14 -5.27 -2.38
CA LYS A 70 6.05 -4.97 -0.95
C LYS A 70 5.80 -6.24 -0.12
N VAL A 71 4.92 -7.11 -0.58
CA VAL A 71 4.64 -8.40 0.06
C VAL A 71 5.90 -9.28 0.09
N ARG A 72 6.63 -9.36 -1.02
CA ARG A 72 7.89 -10.10 -1.07
C ARG A 72 8.93 -9.53 -0.11
N SER A 73 9.09 -8.22 -0.10
CA SER A 73 9.99 -7.52 0.81
C SER A 73 9.62 -7.75 2.28
N LEU A 74 8.31 -7.81 2.59
CA LEU A 74 7.81 -8.09 3.94
C LEU A 74 8.27 -9.47 4.43
N TYR A 75 8.10 -10.52 3.64
CA TYR A 75 8.56 -11.88 4.00
C TYR A 75 10.08 -11.91 4.23
N GLN A 76 10.86 -11.31 3.34
CA GLN A 76 12.30 -11.21 3.49
C GLN A 76 12.71 -10.48 4.78
N MET A 77 11.97 -9.45 5.16
CA MET A 77 12.22 -8.72 6.39
C MET A 77 11.94 -9.58 7.62
N PHE A 78 10.86 -10.35 7.65
CA PHE A 78 10.60 -11.30 8.73
C PHE A 78 11.74 -12.32 8.88
N GLU A 79 12.21 -12.90 7.77
CA GLU A 79 13.31 -13.86 7.80
C GLU A 79 14.62 -13.23 8.28
N SER A 80 14.88 -11.99 7.86
CA SER A 80 16.06 -11.24 8.30
C SER A 80 16.03 -10.92 9.79
N GLU A 81 14.89 -10.44 10.32
CA GLU A 81 14.76 -10.07 11.72
C GLU A 81 14.72 -11.30 12.65
N PHE A 82 14.15 -12.41 12.20
CA PHE A 82 14.11 -13.66 12.94
C PHE A 82 15.43 -14.46 12.83
N GLY A 83 16.31 -14.09 11.90
CA GLY A 83 17.59 -14.74 11.64
C GLY A 83 17.48 -16.17 11.10
N ARG A 84 16.30 -16.55 10.58
CA ARG A 84 16.01 -17.88 10.02
C ARG A 84 14.89 -17.82 8.99
N PRO A 85 14.79 -18.80 8.08
CA PRO A 85 13.63 -18.94 7.23
C PRO A 85 12.35 -19.11 8.04
N LEU A 86 11.25 -18.58 7.51
CA LEU A 86 9.94 -18.77 8.11
C LEU A 86 9.44 -20.20 7.95
N SER A 87 8.78 -20.73 8.96
CA SER A 87 8.06 -21.99 8.89
C SER A 87 6.77 -21.86 8.07
N ALA A 88 6.21 -22.99 7.60
CA ALA A 88 4.95 -22.98 6.85
C ALA A 88 3.78 -22.33 7.63
N ILE A 89 3.73 -22.54 8.94
CA ILE A 89 2.69 -21.92 9.81
C ILE A 89 2.88 -20.41 9.89
N GLU A 90 4.11 -19.94 9.96
CA GLU A 90 4.42 -18.50 9.99
C GLU A 90 4.08 -17.83 8.65
N TYR A 91 4.38 -18.47 7.53
CA TYR A 91 3.93 -18.04 6.21
C TYR A 91 2.41 -17.92 6.14
N GLN A 92 1.70 -18.95 6.58
CA GLN A 92 0.23 -18.96 6.59
C GLN A 92 -0.33 -17.82 7.45
N ARG A 93 0.26 -17.55 8.63
CA ARG A 93 -0.20 -16.47 9.49
C ARG A 93 -0.02 -15.09 8.84
N ILE A 94 1.12 -14.85 8.21
CA ILE A 94 1.38 -13.59 7.49
C ILE A 94 0.44 -13.45 6.29
N SER A 95 0.19 -14.54 5.52
CA SER A 95 -0.80 -14.53 4.45
C SER A 95 -2.20 -14.22 4.96
N GLN A 96 -2.59 -14.75 6.11
CA GLN A 96 -3.88 -14.46 6.75
C GLN A 96 -4.04 -12.96 7.04
N TRP A 97 -3.03 -12.31 7.61
CA TRP A 97 -3.06 -10.86 7.81
C TRP A 97 -3.24 -10.06 6.52
N LEU A 98 -2.62 -10.49 5.42
CA LEU A 98 -2.71 -9.83 4.13
C LEU A 98 -4.04 -10.09 3.42
N GLU A 99 -4.53 -11.34 3.42
CA GLU A 99 -5.63 -11.79 2.60
C GLU A 99 -6.99 -11.78 3.31
N GLU A 100 -7.03 -12.16 4.59
CA GLU A 100 -8.26 -12.22 5.39
C GLU A 100 -8.48 -10.91 6.15
N ASP A 101 -7.50 -10.49 6.95
CA ASP A 101 -7.58 -9.28 7.77
C ASP A 101 -7.36 -7.99 6.97
N LYS A 102 -6.87 -8.11 5.71
CA LYS A 102 -6.66 -6.98 4.78
C LYS A 102 -5.70 -5.91 5.29
N TYR A 103 -4.78 -6.25 6.18
CA TYR A 103 -3.76 -5.31 6.60
C TYR A 103 -2.80 -4.98 5.45
N GLN A 104 -2.44 -3.71 5.34
CA GLN A 104 -1.45 -3.28 4.35
C GLN A 104 -0.05 -3.82 4.71
N PRO A 105 0.77 -4.25 3.72
CA PRO A 105 2.12 -4.75 3.98
C PRO A 105 2.96 -3.79 4.81
N ASP A 106 2.83 -2.48 4.55
CA ASP A 106 3.54 -1.43 5.29
C ASP A 106 3.16 -1.42 6.79
N LEU A 107 1.88 -1.65 7.12
CA LEU A 107 1.40 -1.71 8.50
C LEU A 107 1.99 -2.92 9.25
N ILE A 108 2.01 -4.09 8.60
CA ILE A 108 2.61 -5.31 9.17
C ILE A 108 4.11 -5.10 9.39
N GLN A 109 4.80 -4.41 8.46
CA GLN A 109 6.21 -4.07 8.61
C GLN A 109 6.47 -3.17 9.83
N PHE A 110 5.61 -2.19 10.10
CA PHE A 110 5.72 -1.36 11.31
C PHE A 110 5.49 -2.18 12.58
N ALA A 111 4.52 -3.11 12.57
CA ALA A 111 4.28 -4.00 13.70
C ALA A 111 5.46 -4.93 13.99
N LEU A 112 6.10 -5.45 12.93
CA LEU A 112 7.34 -6.21 13.04
C LEU A 112 8.46 -5.38 13.69
N ARG A 113 8.68 -4.15 13.22
CA ARG A 113 9.68 -3.24 13.80
C ARG A 113 9.42 -2.95 15.26
N GLU A 114 8.18 -2.71 15.64
CA GLU A 114 7.79 -2.53 17.05
C GLU A 114 8.11 -3.76 17.88
N ALA A 115 7.83 -4.95 17.34
CA ALA A 115 8.14 -6.21 18.01
C ALA A 115 9.66 -6.40 18.20
N VAL A 116 10.46 -6.12 17.19
CA VAL A 116 11.93 -6.19 17.24
C VAL A 116 12.49 -5.22 18.26
N LEU A 117 12.03 -3.97 18.29
CA LEU A 117 12.44 -2.97 19.29
C LEU A 117 12.13 -3.39 20.72
N ASN A 118 11.06 -4.16 20.93
CA ASN A 118 10.68 -4.71 22.22
C ASN A 118 11.29 -6.11 22.48
N GLN A 119 12.19 -6.58 21.61
CA GLN A 119 12.85 -7.91 21.71
C GLN A 119 11.84 -9.08 21.74
N ALA A 120 10.66 -8.89 21.18
CA ALA A 120 9.56 -9.85 21.16
C ALA A 120 9.41 -10.49 19.76
N TYR A 121 10.28 -11.42 19.42
CA TYR A 121 10.35 -12.09 18.11
C TYR A 121 9.27 -13.18 17.97
N SER A 122 8.00 -12.81 18.10
CA SER A 122 6.90 -13.75 17.97
C SER A 122 5.73 -13.17 17.19
N LEU A 123 5.14 -13.98 16.30
CA LEU A 123 3.97 -13.59 15.51
C LEU A 123 2.77 -13.25 16.40
N ASN A 124 2.61 -13.92 17.54
CA ASN A 124 1.53 -13.62 18.49
C ASN A 124 1.66 -12.20 19.08
N TYR A 125 2.88 -11.72 19.28
CA TYR A 125 3.09 -10.36 19.75
C TYR A 125 2.77 -9.33 18.67
N ILE A 126 3.20 -9.61 17.43
CA ILE A 126 2.88 -8.79 16.26
C ILE A 126 1.36 -8.70 16.03
N ASP A 127 0.67 -9.84 16.14
CA ASP A 127 -0.79 -9.93 16.04
C ASP A 127 -1.49 -9.01 17.07
N ARG A 128 -1.03 -9.02 18.32
CA ARG A 128 -1.57 -8.12 19.35
C ARG A 128 -1.33 -6.64 19.04
N ILE A 129 -0.20 -6.32 18.43
CA ILE A 129 0.07 -4.93 17.96
C ILE A 129 -0.94 -4.55 16.87
N LEU A 130 -1.10 -5.39 15.84
CA LEU A 130 -2.02 -5.15 14.73
C LEU A 130 -3.46 -4.99 15.23
N LEU A 131 -3.95 -5.89 16.08
CA LEU A 131 -5.28 -5.80 16.71
C LEU A 131 -5.44 -4.52 17.57
N SER A 132 -4.38 -4.12 18.29
CA SER A 132 -4.40 -2.87 19.05
C SER A 132 -4.51 -1.65 18.15
N TRP A 133 -3.84 -1.65 17.00
CA TRP A 133 -3.90 -0.58 16.03
C TRP A 133 -5.24 -0.53 15.29
N GLU A 134 -5.79 -1.70 14.94
CA GLU A 134 -7.11 -1.80 14.36
C GLU A 134 -8.19 -1.19 15.26
N ARG A 135 -8.21 -1.53 16.55
CA ARG A 135 -9.13 -0.94 17.55
C ARG A 135 -9.01 0.58 17.69
N LYS A 136 -7.86 1.14 17.34
CA LYS A 136 -7.59 2.59 17.37
C LYS A 136 -7.74 3.25 16.00
N ASN A 137 -8.16 2.50 14.97
CA ASN A 137 -8.23 2.93 13.57
C ASN A 137 -6.90 3.52 13.05
N ILE A 138 -5.77 2.95 13.48
CA ILE A 138 -4.44 3.32 13.03
C ILE A 138 -4.15 2.56 11.74
N THR A 139 -4.10 3.27 10.61
CA THR A 139 -3.91 2.69 9.28
C THR A 139 -2.71 3.29 8.53
N SER A 140 -2.17 4.42 9.01
CA SER A 140 -1.08 5.12 8.36
C SER A 140 0.20 5.13 9.20
N LYS A 141 1.33 5.35 8.53
CA LYS A 141 2.65 5.48 9.15
C LYS A 141 2.69 6.59 10.18
N GLU A 142 2.11 7.74 9.85
CA GLU A 142 2.10 8.93 10.69
C GLU A 142 1.37 8.64 12.01
N GLN A 143 0.23 7.96 11.93
CA GLN A 143 -0.56 7.56 13.09
C GLN A 143 0.19 6.55 13.98
N VAL A 144 0.94 5.60 13.37
CA VAL A 144 1.80 4.67 14.10
C VAL A 144 2.89 5.43 14.87
N GLU A 145 3.57 6.38 14.23
CA GLU A 145 4.62 7.18 14.86
C GLU A 145 4.08 8.06 16.01
N GLU A 146 2.89 8.62 15.84
CA GLU A 146 2.22 9.39 16.91
C GLU A 146 1.86 8.51 18.11
N GLU A 147 1.32 7.31 17.87
CA GLU A 147 0.98 6.37 18.92
C GLU A 147 2.23 5.89 19.67
N GLN A 148 3.34 5.63 18.99
CA GLN A 148 4.62 5.28 19.60
C GLN A 148 5.14 6.42 20.49
N LYS A 149 5.10 7.67 20.01
CA LYS A 149 5.48 8.84 20.79
C LYS A 149 4.60 9.01 22.03
N ARG A 150 3.28 8.75 21.88
CA ARG A 150 2.34 8.82 23.00
C ARG A 150 2.62 7.77 24.05
N ARG A 151 2.85 6.51 23.66
CA ARG A 151 3.23 5.42 24.58
C ARG A 151 4.52 5.73 25.32
N LYS A 152 5.55 6.20 24.63
CA LYS A 152 6.82 6.57 25.23
C LYS A 152 6.67 7.68 26.27
N LYS A 153 5.87 8.72 25.98
CA LYS A 153 5.56 9.77 26.95
C LYS A 153 4.83 9.24 28.19
N GLN A 154 3.85 8.37 28.01
CA GLN A 154 3.10 7.77 29.12
C GLN A 154 3.99 6.91 29.99
N PHE A 155 4.90 6.14 29.39
CA PHE A 155 5.86 5.33 30.13
C PHE A 155 6.80 6.19 30.98
N MET A 156 7.38 7.25 30.41
CA MET A 156 8.23 8.19 31.15
C MET A 156 7.50 8.91 32.27
N GLN A 157 6.22 9.27 32.08
CA GLN A 157 5.42 9.89 33.14
C GLN A 157 5.15 8.94 34.29
N LYS A 158 4.89 7.66 33.98
CA LYS A 158 4.64 6.62 34.99
C LYS A 158 5.89 6.33 35.82
N GLU A 159 7.04 6.26 35.19
CA GLU A 159 8.33 6.06 35.83
C GLU A 159 8.70 7.23 36.79
N ASN A 160 8.44 8.45 36.37
CA ASN A 160 8.61 9.62 37.22
C ASN A 160 7.65 9.67 38.42
N LEU A 161 6.40 9.19 38.26
CA LEU A 161 5.43 9.10 39.35
C LEU A 161 5.79 7.99 40.37
N GLU A 162 6.39 6.90 39.94
CA GLU A 162 6.85 5.82 40.82
C GLU A 162 8.09 6.23 41.59
N GLN A 163 8.94 7.10 41.05
CA GLN A 163 10.13 7.62 41.80
C GLN A 163 9.75 8.72 42.79
N THR A 164 8.57 9.34 42.71
CA THR A 164 8.12 10.38 43.64
C THR A 164 7.26 9.85 44.78
N ASN A 165 6.83 8.61 44.75
CA ASN A 165 6.05 7.97 45.82
C ASN A 165 6.96 7.24 46.82
N GLY A 166 7.51 8.00 47.76
CA GLY A 166 7.90 7.61 49.12
C GLY A 166 8.85 6.42 49.35
N PRO A 167 9.43 6.34 50.53
CA PRO A 167 10.41 5.30 50.83
C PRO A 167 9.76 3.92 50.72
N VAL A 168 10.43 3.02 49.99
CA VAL A 168 10.08 1.60 49.89
C VAL A 168 9.84 1.08 51.30
N PRO A 169 8.67 0.50 51.60
CA PRO A 169 8.45 -0.09 52.92
C PRO A 169 9.53 -1.14 53.14
N LYS A 170 10.36 -0.95 54.20
CA LYS A 170 11.33 -1.94 54.61
C LYS A 170 10.54 -3.17 55.03
N ILE A 171 10.53 -4.18 54.19
CA ILE A 171 10.02 -5.51 54.57
C ILE A 171 10.95 -6.04 55.65
N PRO A 172 10.48 -6.27 56.88
CA PRO A 172 11.33 -6.83 57.91
C PRO A 172 11.76 -8.23 57.45
N MET A 173 13.04 -8.40 57.18
CA MET A 173 13.62 -9.70 56.88
C MET A 173 13.57 -10.51 58.18
N HIS A 174 12.62 -11.40 58.27
CA HIS A 174 12.57 -12.34 59.37
C HIS A 174 13.71 -13.34 59.21
N ASN A 175 14.61 -13.35 60.18
CA ASN A 175 15.78 -14.21 60.14
C ASN A 175 15.34 -15.64 60.47
N TRP A 176 15.27 -16.51 59.52
CA TRP A 176 14.85 -17.91 59.62
C TRP A 176 15.90 -18.79 60.33
N LEU A 177 17.07 -18.23 60.69
CA LEU A 177 18.20 -18.95 61.26
C LEU A 177 18.26 -18.85 62.78
N GLU A 178 17.39 -18.08 63.43
CA GLU A 178 17.34 -18.01 64.92
C GLU A 178 16.00 -18.59 65.40
N GLY A 179 15.91 -19.90 65.39
CA GLY A 179 14.83 -20.70 65.97
C GLY A 179 15.39 -21.85 66.70
N GLU A 180 15.71 -21.67 67.95
CA GLU A 180 15.65 -22.71 68.98
C GLU A 180 14.35 -22.59 69.74
#